data_f15d3b209484083242d19d325e70f27b
#
_entry.id   f15d3b209484083242d19d325e70f27b
#
_cell.length_a   1.000
_cell.length_b   1.000
_cell.length_c   1.000
_cell.angle_alpha   90.00
_cell.angle_beta   90.00
_cell.angle_gamma   90.00
#
_symmetry.space_group_name_H-M   'P 1'
#
loop_
_entity.id
_entity.type
_entity.pdbx_description
1 polymer ?
#
loop_
_entity_poly.entity_id
_entity_poly.type
_entity_poly.pdbx_seq_one_letter_code
_entity_poly.pdbx_strand_id
1 'polypeptide(L)'
;MFRRILLLMAAACGMEAAAPAQEAMELTLQQTIRHAQEQSPDAQSARHSFRSSYWNYRYYRANYLPNLTLTSTPYLDRAINKVTLGDGSVKFVEQNLLSTNLTLSLTQNVPWTGGTFFVETSAQRIDLFSDNSHSYQTSPVNIGYTQSLFGYNSLKWDRRIEPVRYREARKRYAETLELVAAAATQKFFALATAQSNYEIACTNYANADTLYIYARGRYDIGTISENEMLQLEINKLTEETNRMNARIEVDNAMQELRSYLGIQQDVDLKVRIEDFVPDLQIDLNEALLLAAQNSPDIENMQRRRLESESAVAQARANAGLKADIYLRFG
;
A
#
# COMPACT_ATOMS: atom_id res chain seq x y z
N MET A 1 -43.56 -19.49 -39.09
CA MET A 1 -42.57 -18.98 -38.14
C MET A 1 -42.18 -19.99 -37.06
N PHE A 2 -43.02 -20.87 -36.62
CA PHE A 2 -42.74 -21.85 -35.54
C PHE A 2 -41.74 -22.97 -35.90
N ARG A 3 -41.52 -23.29 -37.14
CA ARG A 3 -40.63 -24.39 -37.57
C ARG A 3 -39.14 -24.00 -37.65
N ARG A 4 -38.82 -22.70 -37.64
CA ARG A 4 -37.41 -22.17 -37.60
C ARG A 4 -36.85 -21.99 -36.19
N ILE A 5 -37.73 -21.91 -35.18
CA ILE A 5 -37.32 -21.77 -33.76
C ILE A 5 -36.96 -23.17 -33.17
N LEU A 6 -37.57 -24.24 -33.64
CA LEU A 6 -37.28 -25.59 -33.16
C LEU A 6 -35.95 -26.16 -33.68
N LEU A 7 -35.43 -25.67 -34.82
CA LEU A 7 -34.11 -26.05 -35.35
C LEU A 7 -32.93 -25.28 -34.70
N LEU A 8 -33.18 -24.13 -34.10
CA LEU A 8 -32.20 -23.39 -33.35
C LEU A 8 -32.02 -23.89 -31.90
N MET A 9 -33.01 -24.56 -31.32
CA MET A 9 -32.90 -25.19 -29.99
C MET A 9 -32.20 -26.56 -30.01
N ALA A 10 -32.18 -27.26 -31.15
CA ALA A 10 -31.48 -28.55 -31.27
C ALA A 10 -29.96 -28.42 -31.53
N ALA A 11 -29.48 -27.25 -31.93
CA ALA A 11 -28.05 -26.97 -32.14
C ALA A 11 -27.31 -26.52 -30.88
N ALA A 12 -28.02 -26.23 -29.77
CA ALA A 12 -27.43 -25.77 -28.52
C ALA A 12 -27.07 -26.88 -27.52
N CYS A 13 -27.33 -28.15 -27.84
CA CYS A 13 -27.13 -29.29 -26.93
C CYS A 13 -25.91 -30.17 -27.26
N GLY A 14 -24.91 -29.65 -27.93
CA GLY A 14 -23.73 -30.41 -28.37
C GLY A 14 -22.37 -29.74 -28.11
N MET A 15 -22.31 -28.72 -27.27
CA MET A 15 -21.02 -28.27 -26.74
C MET A 15 -20.79 -28.94 -25.37
N GLU A 16 -20.27 -30.17 -25.41
CA GLU A 16 -19.48 -30.67 -24.30
C GLU A 16 -18.37 -29.66 -24.09
N ALA A 17 -18.48 -28.86 -23.02
CA ALA A 17 -17.38 -28.05 -22.54
C ALA A 17 -16.28 -29.03 -22.13
N ALA A 18 -15.31 -29.27 -23.01
CA ALA A 18 -14.03 -29.83 -22.61
C ALA A 18 -13.52 -28.94 -21.50
N ALA A 19 -13.52 -29.43 -20.27
CA ALA A 19 -12.86 -28.76 -19.15
C ALA A 19 -11.45 -28.48 -19.64
N PRO A 20 -10.96 -27.22 -19.60
CA PRO A 20 -9.58 -26.94 -19.97
C PRO A 20 -8.70 -27.83 -19.08
N ALA A 21 -7.88 -28.68 -19.72
CA ALA A 21 -6.85 -29.41 -19.01
C ALA A 21 -6.11 -28.35 -18.19
N GLN A 22 -6.05 -28.52 -16.87
CA GLN A 22 -5.32 -27.65 -15.97
C GLN A 22 -3.86 -27.63 -16.45
N GLU A 23 -3.46 -26.58 -17.16
CA GLU A 23 -2.08 -26.41 -17.62
C GLU A 23 -1.21 -26.30 -16.38
N ALA A 24 -0.36 -27.30 -16.14
CA ALA A 24 0.62 -27.24 -15.07
C ALA A 24 1.61 -26.13 -15.39
N MET A 25 1.68 -25.11 -14.54
CA MET A 25 2.61 -24.01 -14.69
C MET A 25 3.95 -24.42 -14.04
N GLU A 26 5.00 -24.58 -14.85
CA GLU A 26 6.34 -24.78 -14.33
C GLU A 26 7.01 -23.45 -13.96
N LEU A 27 7.53 -23.38 -12.75
CA LEU A 27 8.21 -22.20 -12.24
C LEU A 27 9.66 -22.53 -11.86
N THR A 28 10.59 -21.70 -12.34
CA THR A 28 11.96 -21.65 -11.82
C THR A 28 12.03 -20.70 -10.62
N LEU A 29 13.11 -20.80 -9.83
CA LEU A 29 13.32 -19.87 -8.70
C LEU A 29 13.33 -18.40 -9.14
N GLN A 30 14.05 -18.08 -10.24
CA GLN A 30 14.11 -16.71 -10.74
C GLN A 30 12.75 -16.18 -11.21
N GLN A 31 11.95 -17.02 -11.86
CA GLN A 31 10.60 -16.66 -12.29
C GLN A 31 9.70 -16.43 -11.08
N THR A 32 9.80 -17.27 -10.04
CA THR A 32 9.05 -17.14 -8.79
C THR A 32 9.39 -15.84 -8.07
N ILE A 33 10.67 -15.50 -7.94
CA ILE A 33 11.11 -14.24 -7.33
C ILE A 33 10.58 -13.04 -8.11
N ARG A 34 10.73 -13.05 -9.43
CA ARG A 34 10.25 -11.95 -10.30
C ARG A 34 8.73 -11.77 -10.15
N HIS A 35 7.98 -12.87 -10.22
CA HIS A 35 6.52 -12.84 -10.07
C HIS A 35 6.11 -12.29 -8.71
N ALA A 36 6.79 -12.73 -7.64
CA ALA A 36 6.54 -12.23 -6.28
C ALA A 36 6.81 -10.72 -6.18
N GLN A 37 7.92 -10.22 -6.70
CA GLN A 37 8.26 -8.79 -6.68
C GLN A 37 7.31 -7.92 -7.53
N GLU A 38 6.70 -8.48 -8.57
CA GLU A 38 5.79 -7.76 -9.45
C GLU A 38 4.33 -7.81 -8.97
N GLN A 39 3.86 -8.94 -8.50
CA GLN A 39 2.43 -9.20 -8.33
C GLN A 39 2.00 -9.62 -6.92
N SER A 40 2.91 -9.99 -6.02
CA SER A 40 2.52 -10.38 -4.67
C SER A 40 1.81 -9.22 -3.92
N PRO A 41 0.86 -9.53 -3.03
CA PRO A 41 0.19 -8.53 -2.21
C PRO A 41 1.16 -7.65 -1.42
N ASP A 42 2.25 -8.24 -0.92
CA ASP A 42 3.29 -7.52 -0.16
C ASP A 42 4.06 -6.54 -1.04
N ALA A 43 4.44 -6.94 -2.26
CA ALA A 43 5.10 -6.05 -3.21
C ALA A 43 4.19 -4.91 -3.67
N GLN A 44 2.90 -5.18 -3.88
CA GLN A 44 1.92 -4.15 -4.19
C GLN A 44 1.73 -3.17 -3.03
N SER A 45 1.64 -3.66 -1.79
CA SER A 45 1.56 -2.83 -0.58
C SER A 45 2.80 -1.94 -0.44
N ALA A 46 4.01 -2.51 -0.63
CA ALA A 46 5.26 -1.74 -0.62
C ALA A 46 5.28 -0.65 -1.69
N ARG A 47 4.81 -0.96 -2.90
CA ARG A 47 4.70 0.01 -4.02
C ARG A 47 3.73 1.14 -3.69
N HIS A 48 2.57 0.83 -3.09
CA HIS A 48 1.60 1.85 -2.68
C HIS A 48 2.13 2.72 -1.54
N SER A 49 2.82 2.15 -0.56
CA SER A 49 3.46 2.89 0.53
C SER A 49 4.54 3.84 0.02
N PHE A 50 5.39 3.37 -0.90
CA PHE A 50 6.39 4.22 -1.54
C PHE A 50 5.75 5.33 -2.37
N ARG A 51 4.68 5.03 -3.14
CA ARG A 51 3.93 6.02 -3.92
C ARG A 51 3.31 7.10 -3.02
N SER A 52 2.77 6.71 -1.87
CA SER A 52 2.29 7.67 -0.85
C SER A 52 3.43 8.59 -0.37
N SER A 53 4.59 8.02 -0.02
CA SER A 53 5.77 8.78 0.42
C SER A 53 6.30 9.72 -0.67
N TYR A 54 6.27 9.29 -1.94
CA TYR A 54 6.62 10.13 -3.08
C TYR A 54 5.70 11.34 -3.22
N TRP A 55 4.37 11.14 -3.11
CA TRP A 55 3.41 12.23 -3.21
C TRP A 55 3.49 13.17 -2.00
N ASN A 56 3.76 12.66 -0.79
CA ASN A 56 4.02 13.48 0.38
C ASN A 56 5.26 14.38 0.19
N TYR A 57 6.33 13.83 -0.38
CA TYR A 57 7.50 14.62 -0.74
C TYR A 57 7.21 15.67 -1.82
N ARG A 58 6.39 15.33 -2.82
CA ARG A 58 5.92 16.28 -3.85
C ARG A 58 5.06 17.38 -3.24
N TYR A 59 4.16 17.04 -2.32
CA TYR A 59 3.35 18.01 -1.57
C TYR A 59 4.23 18.96 -0.76
N TYR A 60 5.20 18.42 0.00
CA TYR A 60 6.18 19.23 0.70
C TYR A 60 6.87 20.23 -0.25
N ARG A 61 7.35 19.79 -1.41
CA ARG A 61 7.97 20.67 -2.40
C ARG A 61 7.02 21.72 -2.93
N ALA A 62 5.75 21.39 -3.09
CA ALA A 62 4.72 22.32 -3.57
C ALA A 62 4.46 23.45 -2.56
N ASN A 63 4.67 23.23 -1.25
CA ASN A 63 4.52 24.28 -0.23
C ASN A 63 5.52 25.45 -0.36
N TYR A 64 6.55 25.30 -1.20
CA TYR A 64 7.49 26.37 -1.56
C TYR A 64 7.12 27.09 -2.85
N LEU A 65 6.06 26.71 -3.51
CA LEU A 65 5.54 27.35 -4.71
C LEU A 65 4.41 28.31 -4.34
N PRO A 66 4.14 29.34 -5.17
CA PRO A 66 2.97 30.19 -5.00
C PRO A 66 1.69 29.35 -5.06
N ASN A 67 0.76 29.62 -4.14
CA ASN A 67 -0.56 29.00 -4.10
C ASN A 67 -1.64 30.02 -4.40
N LEU A 68 -2.47 29.74 -5.40
CA LEU A 68 -3.62 30.57 -5.78
C LEU A 68 -4.90 29.95 -5.22
N THR A 69 -5.59 30.71 -4.38
CA THR A 69 -6.83 30.27 -3.72
C THR A 69 -7.97 31.24 -4.03
N LEU A 70 -9.10 30.72 -4.48
CA LEU A 70 -10.35 31.46 -4.60
C LEU A 70 -11.30 31.01 -3.48
N THR A 71 -11.69 31.94 -2.64
CA THR A 71 -12.61 31.70 -1.52
C THR A 71 -13.88 32.49 -1.70
N SER A 72 -15.03 31.85 -1.52
CA SER A 72 -16.35 32.49 -1.48
C SER A 72 -17.00 32.22 -0.12
N THR A 73 -17.44 33.29 0.55
CA THR A 73 -18.11 33.20 1.84
C THR A 73 -19.50 33.88 1.75
N PRO A 74 -20.54 33.14 1.33
CA PRO A 74 -21.92 33.65 1.40
C PRO A 74 -22.37 33.66 2.87
N TYR A 75 -22.97 34.76 3.31
CA TYR A 75 -23.53 34.95 4.65
C TYR A 75 -24.95 35.51 4.54
N LEU A 76 -25.93 34.75 4.99
CA LEU A 76 -27.33 35.17 5.06
C LEU A 76 -27.64 35.58 6.48
N ASP A 77 -28.04 36.83 6.66
CA ASP A 77 -28.45 37.39 7.96
C ASP A 77 -29.94 37.75 7.94
N ARG A 78 -30.66 37.20 8.91
CA ARG A 78 -32.07 37.52 9.20
C ARG A 78 -32.20 37.80 10.68
N ALA A 79 -32.38 39.06 11.03
CA ALA A 79 -32.47 39.48 12.40
C ALA A 79 -33.54 40.59 12.55
N ILE A 80 -34.10 40.74 13.74
CA ILE A 80 -34.87 41.87 14.15
C ILE A 80 -34.01 42.68 15.12
N ASN A 81 -33.54 43.83 14.68
CA ASN A 81 -32.67 44.70 15.48
C ASN A 81 -33.48 45.76 16.19
N LYS A 82 -33.25 45.88 17.48
CA LYS A 82 -33.80 46.96 18.29
C LYS A 82 -32.93 48.19 18.17
N VAL A 83 -33.43 49.22 17.52
CA VAL A 83 -32.75 50.51 17.35
C VAL A 83 -33.41 51.53 18.22
N THR A 84 -32.64 52.22 19.09
CA THR A 84 -33.06 53.36 19.86
C THR A 84 -32.81 54.63 19.09
N LEU A 85 -33.85 55.40 18.78
CA LEU A 85 -33.75 56.68 18.06
C LEU A 85 -33.26 57.78 19.02
N GLY A 86 -32.82 58.92 18.47
CA GLY A 86 -32.30 60.06 19.24
C GLY A 86 -33.34 60.73 20.17
N ASP A 87 -34.62 60.47 19.99
CA ASP A 87 -35.71 60.92 20.88
C ASP A 87 -36.04 59.96 22.04
N GLY A 88 -35.22 58.87 22.18
CA GLY A 88 -35.40 57.82 23.20
C GLY A 88 -36.45 56.76 22.83
N SER A 89 -37.15 56.87 21.72
CA SER A 89 -38.10 55.85 21.23
C SER A 89 -37.35 54.63 20.68
N VAL A 90 -38.02 53.45 20.76
CA VAL A 90 -37.46 52.17 20.31
C VAL A 90 -38.18 51.75 19.05
N LYS A 91 -37.42 51.47 17.99
CA LYS A 91 -37.93 50.88 16.75
C LYS A 91 -37.30 49.51 16.51
N PHE A 92 -38.13 48.53 16.13
CA PHE A 92 -37.66 47.25 15.65
C PHE A 92 -37.50 47.30 14.13
N VAL A 93 -36.30 47.00 13.65
CA VAL A 93 -35.98 47.03 12.22
C VAL A 93 -35.60 45.62 11.80
N GLU A 94 -36.27 45.08 10.80
CA GLU A 94 -35.90 43.81 10.18
C GLU A 94 -34.64 44.02 9.33
N GLN A 95 -33.65 43.17 9.61
CA GLN A 95 -32.47 43.03 8.79
C GLN A 95 -32.56 41.71 8.02
N ASN A 96 -32.60 41.79 6.70
CA ASN A 96 -32.65 40.62 5.84
C ASN A 96 -31.72 40.89 4.68
N LEU A 97 -30.52 40.31 4.78
CA LEU A 97 -29.44 40.53 3.77
C LEU A 97 -28.68 39.26 3.44
N LEU A 98 -28.22 39.19 2.22
CA LEU A 98 -27.21 38.21 1.76
C LEU A 98 -25.93 38.98 1.42
N SER A 99 -24.87 38.67 2.14
CA SER A 99 -23.52 39.18 1.85
C SER A 99 -22.72 38.07 1.24
N THR A 100 -22.21 38.24 0.04
CA THR A 100 -21.33 37.29 -0.64
C THR A 100 -19.97 37.95 -0.87
N ASN A 101 -18.95 37.44 -0.19
CA ASN A 101 -17.59 37.88 -0.41
C ASN A 101 -16.82 36.86 -1.27
N LEU A 102 -16.13 37.34 -2.28
CA LEU A 102 -15.27 36.57 -3.17
C LEU A 102 -13.85 37.13 -3.03
N THR A 103 -12.91 36.28 -2.61
CA THR A 103 -11.50 36.66 -2.42
C THR A 103 -10.62 35.73 -3.23
N LEU A 104 -9.80 36.32 -4.12
CA LEU A 104 -8.74 35.66 -4.83
C LEU A 104 -7.40 36.01 -4.15
N SER A 105 -6.68 35.04 -3.65
CA SER A 105 -5.45 35.22 -2.89
C SER A 105 -4.31 34.38 -3.50
N LEU A 106 -3.19 35.03 -3.80
CA LEU A 106 -1.93 34.40 -4.16
C LEU A 106 -1.01 34.45 -2.93
N THR A 107 -0.65 33.31 -2.39
CA THR A 107 0.21 33.19 -1.20
C THR A 107 1.53 32.52 -1.51
N GLN A 108 2.63 33.03 -0.96
CA GLN A 108 3.97 32.47 -1.10
C GLN A 108 4.65 32.35 0.26
N ASN A 109 5.00 31.14 0.63
CA ASN A 109 5.78 30.87 1.83
C ASN A 109 7.27 31.27 1.62
N VAL A 110 7.86 31.92 2.62
CA VAL A 110 9.27 32.35 2.61
C VAL A 110 10.07 31.45 3.55
N PRO A 111 10.85 30.48 3.04
CA PRO A 111 11.50 29.47 3.89
C PRO A 111 12.54 30.01 4.87
N TRP A 112 13.19 31.10 4.53
CA TRP A 112 14.28 31.67 5.35
C TRP A 112 13.76 32.34 6.61
N THR A 113 12.64 33.04 6.50
CA THR A 113 12.03 33.76 7.62
C THR A 113 10.94 32.96 8.30
N GLY A 114 10.29 32.04 7.57
CA GLY A 114 9.09 31.33 8.04
C GLY A 114 7.81 32.15 7.91
N GLY A 115 7.88 33.31 7.22
CA GLY A 115 6.75 34.18 6.96
C GLY A 115 6.04 33.81 5.67
N THR A 116 4.92 34.51 5.40
CA THR A 116 4.10 34.32 4.20
C THR A 116 3.86 35.67 3.55
N PHE A 117 4.21 35.78 2.28
CA PHE A 117 3.85 36.89 1.42
C PHE A 117 2.51 36.57 0.74
N PHE A 118 1.64 37.57 0.63
CA PHE A 118 0.36 37.40 -0.06
C PHE A 118 0.00 38.61 -0.91
N VAL A 119 -0.72 38.33 -2.00
CA VAL A 119 -1.38 39.31 -2.84
C VAL A 119 -2.82 38.87 -2.95
N GLU A 120 -3.76 39.73 -2.63
CA GLU A 120 -5.19 39.40 -2.66
C GLU A 120 -6.01 40.50 -3.33
N THR A 121 -7.10 40.09 -3.95
CA THR A 121 -8.17 40.94 -4.44
C THR A 121 -9.50 40.41 -3.93
N SER A 122 -10.41 41.30 -3.58
CA SER A 122 -11.72 40.88 -3.09
C SER A 122 -12.85 41.72 -3.68
N ALA A 123 -13.99 41.07 -3.89
CA ALA A 123 -15.25 41.66 -4.26
C ALA A 123 -16.35 41.15 -3.35
N GLN A 124 -17.10 42.07 -2.76
CA GLN A 124 -18.24 41.78 -1.92
C GLN A 124 -19.49 42.31 -2.59
N ARG A 125 -20.54 41.51 -2.61
CA ARG A 125 -21.88 41.88 -2.98
C ARG A 125 -22.78 41.76 -1.78
N ILE A 126 -23.57 42.78 -1.49
CA ILE A 126 -24.57 42.80 -0.42
C ILE A 126 -25.95 43.04 -1.08
N ASP A 127 -26.84 42.07 -0.94
CA ASP A 127 -28.22 42.13 -1.36
C ASP A 127 -29.09 42.37 -0.08
N LEU A 128 -29.75 43.53 -0.04
CA LEU A 128 -30.71 43.90 1.01
C LEU A 128 -32.12 43.53 0.55
N PHE A 129 -32.67 42.46 1.13
CA PHE A 129 -34.00 41.99 0.73
C PHE A 129 -35.16 42.89 1.27
N SER A 130 -34.89 43.63 2.36
CA SER A 130 -35.86 44.60 2.91
C SER A 130 -36.17 45.71 1.95
N ASP A 131 -35.17 46.24 1.21
CA ASP A 131 -35.26 47.41 0.36
C ASP A 131 -35.11 47.07 -1.11
N ASN A 132 -35.01 45.77 -1.44
CA ASN A 132 -34.75 45.23 -2.78
C ASN A 132 -33.59 45.94 -3.48
N SER A 133 -32.54 46.26 -2.73
CA SER A 133 -31.34 46.95 -3.18
C SER A 133 -30.12 46.09 -3.10
N HIS A 134 -29.10 46.37 -3.92
CA HIS A 134 -27.83 45.69 -3.88
C HIS A 134 -26.68 46.70 -3.97
N SER A 135 -25.58 46.37 -3.30
CA SER A 135 -24.37 47.18 -3.34
C SER A 135 -23.14 46.29 -3.57
N TYR A 136 -22.10 46.90 -4.13
CA TYR A 136 -20.81 46.24 -4.40
C TYR A 136 -19.71 46.99 -3.69
N GLN A 137 -18.79 46.24 -3.11
CA GLN A 137 -17.53 46.74 -2.57
C GLN A 137 -16.39 45.93 -3.16
N THR A 138 -15.35 46.58 -3.62
CA THR A 138 -14.17 45.92 -4.20
C THR A 138 -12.91 46.48 -3.56
N SER A 139 -11.97 45.58 -3.28
CA SER A 139 -10.57 45.90 -2.95
C SER A 139 -9.71 45.39 -4.09
N PRO A 140 -9.25 46.29 -4.97
CA PRO A 140 -8.59 45.86 -6.23
C PRO A 140 -7.34 45.03 -6.02
N VAL A 141 -6.44 45.49 -5.18
CA VAL A 141 -5.20 44.78 -4.84
C VAL A 141 -4.77 45.12 -3.42
N ASN A 142 -4.55 44.10 -2.63
CA ASN A 142 -3.86 44.20 -1.33
C ASN A 142 -2.59 43.35 -1.39
N ILE A 143 -1.48 43.90 -0.95
CA ILE A 143 -0.21 43.18 -0.81
C ILE A 143 0.16 43.16 0.66
N GLY A 144 0.58 42.00 1.14
CA GLY A 144 0.96 41.91 2.54
C GLY A 144 2.00 40.85 2.84
N TYR A 145 2.52 40.93 4.02
CA TYR A 145 3.51 40.02 4.56
C TYR A 145 3.22 39.72 6.03
N THR A 146 3.18 38.44 6.37
CA THR A 146 3.00 37.99 7.74
C THR A 146 4.26 37.28 8.22
N GLN A 147 4.78 37.67 9.38
CA GLN A 147 6.01 37.11 9.94
C GLN A 147 5.88 36.95 11.46
N SER A 148 6.11 35.73 11.95
CA SER A 148 6.32 35.50 13.37
C SER A 148 7.81 35.77 13.70
N LEU A 149 8.08 36.68 14.64
CA LEU A 149 9.45 37.12 14.96
C LEU A 149 10.18 36.07 15.79
N PHE A 150 9.51 35.46 16.76
CA PHE A 150 10.10 34.52 17.70
C PHE A 150 9.48 33.12 17.56
N GLY A 151 8.69 32.90 16.52
CA GLY A 151 8.01 31.66 16.27
C GLY A 151 8.92 30.54 15.75
N TYR A 152 8.42 29.33 15.88
CA TYR A 152 9.04 28.15 15.27
C TYR A 152 8.86 28.20 13.74
N ASN A 153 9.99 28.11 13.01
CA ASN A 153 9.97 28.06 11.55
C ASN A 153 9.90 26.60 11.06
N SER A 154 8.69 26.11 10.81
CA SER A 154 8.44 24.74 10.30
C SER A 154 9.09 24.51 8.94
N LEU A 155 9.03 25.49 8.02
CA LEU A 155 9.57 25.37 6.66
C LEU A 155 11.09 25.09 6.67
N LYS A 156 11.82 25.68 7.63
CA LYS A 156 13.25 25.44 7.80
C LYS A 156 13.54 24.00 8.22
N TRP A 157 12.72 23.43 9.11
CA TRP A 157 12.88 22.06 9.58
C TRP A 157 12.41 21.05 8.56
N ASP A 158 11.30 21.28 7.88
CA ASP A 158 10.79 20.44 6.81
C ASP A 158 11.82 20.31 5.66
N ARG A 159 12.55 21.40 5.37
CA ARG A 159 13.65 21.38 4.39
C ARG A 159 14.77 20.42 4.75
N ARG A 160 14.99 20.17 6.04
CA ARG A 160 16.02 19.23 6.54
C ARG A 160 15.48 17.81 6.69
N ILE A 161 14.21 17.67 7.09
CA ILE A 161 13.60 16.38 7.45
C ILE A 161 13.05 15.67 6.22
N GLU A 162 12.29 16.35 5.36
CA GLU A 162 11.57 15.70 4.27
C GLU A 162 12.46 15.00 3.21
N PRO A 163 13.63 15.54 2.82
CA PRO A 163 14.55 14.82 1.95
C PRO A 163 15.07 13.51 2.58
N VAL A 164 15.31 13.50 3.90
CA VAL A 164 15.75 12.29 4.62
C VAL A 164 14.63 11.27 4.67
N ARG A 165 13.40 11.70 4.98
CA ARG A 165 12.19 10.85 4.97
C ARG A 165 11.95 10.21 3.61
N TYR A 166 12.16 10.94 2.54
CA TYR A 166 12.03 10.39 1.18
C TYR A 166 13.12 9.37 0.85
N ARG A 167 14.39 9.61 1.27
CA ARG A 167 15.48 8.62 1.11
C ARG A 167 15.21 7.36 1.92
N GLU A 168 14.74 7.50 3.16
CA GLU A 168 14.31 6.37 4.00
C GLU A 168 13.23 5.55 3.29
N ALA A 169 12.18 6.19 2.77
CA ALA A 169 11.09 5.50 2.08
C ALA A 169 11.57 4.75 0.83
N ARG A 170 12.52 5.32 0.08
CA ARG A 170 13.10 4.66 -1.10
C ARG A 170 13.90 3.43 -0.72
N LYS A 171 14.74 3.52 0.33
CA LYS A 171 15.53 2.38 0.83
C LYS A 171 14.63 1.30 1.41
N ARG A 172 13.59 1.67 2.16
CA ARG A 172 12.62 0.74 2.73
C ARG A 172 11.83 -0.01 1.65
N TYR A 173 11.50 0.67 0.57
CA TYR A 173 10.87 0.00 -0.58
C TYR A 173 11.79 -1.07 -1.19
N ALA A 174 13.08 -0.76 -1.39
CA ALA A 174 14.05 -1.73 -1.89
C ALA A 174 14.21 -2.92 -0.92
N GLU A 175 14.38 -2.64 0.38
CA GLU A 175 14.45 -3.68 1.44
C GLU A 175 13.21 -4.59 1.41
N THR A 176 12.02 -4.02 1.31
CA THR A 176 10.77 -4.81 1.29
C THR A 176 10.72 -5.73 0.07
N LEU A 177 11.19 -5.28 -1.10
CA LEU A 177 11.26 -6.16 -2.30
C LEU A 177 12.25 -7.31 -2.12
N GLU A 178 13.36 -7.11 -1.41
CA GLU A 178 14.30 -8.18 -1.09
C GLU A 178 13.71 -9.16 -0.06
N LEU A 179 12.97 -8.66 0.93
CA LEU A 179 12.25 -9.51 1.87
C LEU A 179 11.16 -10.35 1.17
N VAL A 180 10.46 -9.75 0.18
CA VAL A 180 9.50 -10.48 -0.67
C VAL A 180 10.21 -11.58 -1.46
N ALA A 181 11.38 -11.31 -2.02
CA ALA A 181 12.18 -12.30 -2.74
C ALA A 181 12.62 -13.45 -1.81
N ALA A 182 13.07 -13.13 -0.61
CA ALA A 182 13.47 -14.13 0.39
C ALA A 182 12.29 -15.03 0.81
N ALA A 183 11.12 -14.44 1.09
CA ALA A 183 9.92 -15.19 1.44
C ALA A 183 9.42 -16.07 0.28
N ALA A 184 9.46 -15.55 -0.96
CA ALA A 184 9.12 -16.34 -2.15
C ALA A 184 10.07 -17.53 -2.33
N THR A 185 11.37 -17.32 -2.12
CA THR A 185 12.41 -18.37 -2.17
C THR A 185 12.13 -19.46 -1.13
N GLN A 186 11.79 -19.08 0.10
CA GLN A 186 11.45 -20.04 1.15
C GLN A 186 10.24 -20.91 0.79
N LYS A 187 9.17 -20.29 0.25
CA LYS A 187 7.97 -21.01 -0.16
C LYS A 187 8.20 -21.88 -1.41
N PHE A 188 9.05 -21.44 -2.33
CA PHE A 188 9.48 -22.22 -3.48
C PHE A 188 10.16 -23.52 -3.05
N PHE A 189 11.15 -23.44 -2.15
CA PHE A 189 11.84 -24.62 -1.67
C PHE A 189 10.98 -25.52 -0.75
N ALA A 190 10.01 -24.94 -0.04
CA ALA A 190 9.03 -25.74 0.71
C ALA A 190 8.20 -26.62 -0.24
N LEU A 191 7.69 -26.05 -1.34
CA LEU A 191 6.97 -26.82 -2.35
C LEU A 191 7.87 -27.86 -3.04
N ALA A 192 9.09 -27.48 -3.39
CA ALA A 192 10.05 -28.39 -4.00
C ALA A 192 10.35 -29.62 -3.12
N THR A 193 10.55 -29.38 -1.82
CA THR A 193 10.76 -30.43 -0.84
C THR A 193 9.52 -31.33 -0.68
N ALA A 194 8.32 -30.74 -0.63
CA ALA A 194 7.08 -31.49 -0.55
C ALA A 194 6.87 -32.38 -1.81
N GLN A 195 7.14 -31.86 -3.00
CA GLN A 195 7.05 -32.62 -4.27
C GLN A 195 8.04 -33.79 -4.29
N SER A 196 9.28 -33.57 -3.87
CA SER A 196 10.29 -34.64 -3.77
C SER A 196 9.89 -35.72 -2.77
N ASN A 197 9.39 -35.33 -1.59
CA ASN A 197 8.91 -36.27 -0.57
C ASN A 197 7.72 -37.09 -1.07
N TYR A 198 6.81 -36.48 -1.84
CA TYR A 198 5.70 -37.21 -2.45
C TYR A 198 6.17 -38.25 -3.49
N GLU A 199 7.14 -37.91 -4.34
CA GLU A 199 7.74 -38.87 -5.29
C GLU A 199 8.39 -40.07 -4.59
N ILE A 200 9.11 -39.81 -3.49
CA ILE A 200 9.69 -40.85 -2.64
C ILE A 200 8.59 -41.72 -2.02
N ALA A 201 7.54 -41.12 -1.46
CA ALA A 201 6.43 -41.85 -0.87
C ALA A 201 5.67 -42.70 -1.92
N CYS A 202 5.50 -42.21 -3.16
CA CYS A 202 4.95 -43.00 -4.27
C CYS A 202 5.82 -44.23 -4.60
N THR A 203 7.14 -44.04 -4.62
CA THR A 203 8.09 -45.15 -4.86
C THR A 203 8.06 -46.18 -3.73
N ASN A 204 8.02 -45.74 -2.49
CA ASN A 204 7.94 -46.64 -1.30
C ASN A 204 6.64 -47.43 -1.30
N TYR A 205 5.51 -46.76 -1.59
CA TYR A 205 4.22 -47.43 -1.74
C TYR A 205 4.24 -48.51 -2.84
N ALA A 206 4.76 -48.19 -4.02
CA ALA A 206 4.86 -49.14 -5.14
C ALA A 206 5.72 -50.34 -4.80
N ASN A 207 6.83 -50.16 -4.06
CA ASN A 207 7.67 -51.23 -3.57
C ASN A 207 6.95 -52.11 -2.53
N ALA A 208 6.26 -51.46 -1.55
CA ALA A 208 5.50 -52.19 -0.51
C ALA A 208 4.34 -52.98 -1.11
N ASP A 209 3.63 -52.41 -2.08
CA ASP A 209 2.55 -53.11 -2.82
C ASP A 209 3.08 -54.34 -3.57
N THR A 210 4.20 -54.18 -4.26
CA THR A 210 4.85 -55.28 -4.98
C THR A 210 5.24 -56.41 -4.00
N LEU A 211 5.84 -56.06 -2.86
CA LEU A 211 6.23 -57.05 -1.81
C LEU A 211 5.00 -57.78 -1.26
N TYR A 212 3.91 -57.06 -1.01
CA TYR A 212 2.66 -57.68 -0.55
C TYR A 212 2.06 -58.64 -1.59
N ILE A 213 2.05 -58.24 -2.87
CA ILE A 213 1.56 -59.12 -3.97
C ILE A 213 2.38 -60.41 -4.01
N TYR A 214 3.71 -60.35 -3.91
CA TYR A 214 4.57 -61.54 -3.88
C TYR A 214 4.32 -62.39 -2.61
N ALA A 215 4.16 -61.75 -1.47
CA ALA A 215 3.87 -62.44 -0.21
C ALA A 215 2.54 -63.17 -0.29
N ARG A 216 1.52 -62.53 -0.79
CA ARG A 216 0.20 -63.19 -0.97
C ARG A 216 0.28 -64.42 -1.87
N GLY A 217 0.96 -64.33 -3.02
CA GLY A 217 1.18 -65.49 -3.86
C GLY A 217 1.96 -66.64 -3.18
N ARG A 218 2.96 -66.33 -2.32
CA ARG A 218 3.70 -67.30 -1.52
C ARG A 218 2.85 -67.92 -0.40
N TYR A 219 1.96 -67.14 0.21
CA TYR A 219 1.01 -67.62 1.21
C TYR A 219 0.01 -68.60 0.57
N ASP A 220 -0.55 -68.27 -0.60
CA ASP A 220 -1.51 -69.08 -1.34
C ASP A 220 -0.96 -70.46 -1.70
N ILE A 221 0.36 -70.61 -1.88
CA ILE A 221 1.06 -71.87 -2.13
C ILE A 221 1.67 -72.49 -0.83
N GLY A 222 1.40 -71.89 0.35
CA GLY A 222 1.81 -72.39 1.64
C GLY A 222 3.30 -72.23 1.98
N THR A 223 4.05 -71.33 1.37
CA THR A 223 5.50 -71.10 1.59
C THR A 223 5.86 -70.07 2.65
N ILE A 224 4.88 -69.25 3.07
CA ILE A 224 5.04 -68.30 4.17
C ILE A 224 3.86 -68.40 5.14
N SER A 225 4.04 -67.90 6.36
CA SER A 225 3.00 -67.84 7.37
C SER A 225 2.00 -66.70 7.12
N GLU A 226 0.77 -66.83 7.64
CA GLU A 226 -0.23 -65.76 7.61
C GLU A 226 0.28 -64.50 8.32
N ASN A 227 1.00 -64.65 9.42
CA ASN A 227 1.56 -63.53 10.17
C ASN A 227 2.56 -62.71 9.34
N GLU A 228 3.42 -63.37 8.53
CA GLU A 228 4.37 -62.70 7.63
C GLU A 228 3.61 -61.94 6.51
N MET A 229 2.57 -62.54 5.96
CA MET A 229 1.73 -61.90 4.96
C MET A 229 1.02 -60.64 5.53
N LEU A 230 0.39 -60.78 6.71
CA LEU A 230 -0.30 -59.66 7.37
C LEU A 230 0.66 -58.51 7.75
N GLN A 231 1.91 -58.85 8.12
CA GLN A 231 2.94 -57.82 8.39
C GLN A 231 3.27 -57.00 7.16
N LEU A 232 3.36 -57.62 5.96
CA LEU A 232 3.57 -56.92 4.72
C LEU A 232 2.34 -56.15 4.26
N GLU A 233 1.14 -56.62 4.58
CA GLU A 233 -0.11 -55.87 4.39
C GLU A 233 -0.15 -54.58 5.23
N ILE A 234 0.22 -54.67 6.52
CA ILE A 234 0.33 -53.50 7.40
C ILE A 234 1.37 -52.50 6.86
N ASN A 235 2.52 -53.01 6.39
CA ASN A 235 3.54 -52.16 5.79
C ASN A 235 3.00 -51.42 4.55
N LYS A 236 2.31 -52.11 3.64
CA LYS A 236 1.65 -51.49 2.49
C LYS A 236 0.65 -50.40 2.89
N LEU A 237 -0.23 -50.68 3.86
CA LEU A 237 -1.23 -49.70 4.34
C LEU A 237 -0.55 -48.50 5.02
N THR A 238 0.59 -48.71 5.68
CA THR A 238 1.40 -47.64 6.28
C THR A 238 1.96 -46.75 5.18
N GLU A 239 2.56 -47.33 4.12
CA GLU A 239 3.12 -46.56 3.02
C GLU A 239 2.02 -45.87 2.17
N GLU A 240 0.83 -46.46 2.08
CA GLU A 240 -0.31 -45.80 1.48
C GLU A 240 -0.72 -44.53 2.24
N THR A 241 -0.77 -44.64 3.58
CA THR A 241 -1.05 -43.47 4.44
C THR A 241 0.04 -42.40 4.32
N ASN A 242 1.32 -42.81 4.29
CA ASN A 242 2.44 -41.90 4.10
C ASN A 242 2.34 -41.15 2.76
N ARG A 243 1.98 -41.86 1.68
CA ARG A 243 1.76 -41.26 0.34
C ARG A 243 0.60 -40.25 0.37
N MET A 244 -0.52 -40.59 1.04
CA MET A 244 -1.66 -39.66 1.17
C MET A 244 -1.26 -38.39 1.94
N ASN A 245 -0.54 -38.54 3.07
CA ASN A 245 -0.06 -37.41 3.85
C ASN A 245 0.92 -36.53 3.05
N ALA A 246 1.85 -37.14 2.32
CA ALA A 246 2.78 -36.41 1.46
C ALA A 246 2.05 -35.65 0.35
N ARG A 247 0.94 -36.19 -0.20
CA ARG A 247 0.10 -35.48 -1.18
C ARG A 247 -0.55 -34.23 -0.55
N ILE A 248 -1.07 -34.34 0.65
CA ILE A 248 -1.66 -33.22 1.37
C ILE A 248 -0.61 -32.12 1.60
N GLU A 249 0.63 -32.48 1.94
CA GLU A 249 1.71 -31.52 2.12
C GLU A 249 2.05 -30.79 0.80
N VAL A 250 2.03 -31.49 -0.33
CA VAL A 250 2.19 -30.83 -1.66
C VAL A 250 1.08 -29.83 -1.91
N ASP A 251 -0.18 -30.22 -1.68
CA ASP A 251 -1.33 -29.37 -1.91
C ASP A 251 -1.29 -28.13 -1.00
N ASN A 252 -0.90 -28.28 0.27
CA ASN A 252 -0.72 -27.18 1.21
C ASN A 252 0.39 -26.23 0.77
N ALA A 253 1.59 -26.74 0.48
CA ALA A 253 2.73 -25.93 0.05
C ALA A 253 2.45 -25.20 -1.28
N MET A 254 1.77 -25.87 -2.19
CA MET A 254 1.33 -25.27 -3.47
C MET A 254 0.34 -24.14 -3.24
N GLN A 255 -0.64 -24.34 -2.36
CA GLN A 255 -1.61 -23.31 -2.00
C GLN A 255 -0.96 -22.09 -1.34
N GLU A 256 0.02 -22.33 -0.45
CA GLU A 256 0.78 -21.25 0.18
C GLU A 256 1.60 -20.44 -0.83
N LEU A 257 2.30 -21.11 -1.75
CA LEU A 257 3.07 -20.42 -2.79
C LEU A 257 2.14 -19.66 -3.73
N ARG A 258 1.06 -20.26 -4.17
CA ARG A 258 0.07 -19.66 -5.08
C ARG A 258 -0.56 -18.41 -4.46
N SER A 259 -0.99 -18.49 -3.20
CA SER A 259 -1.55 -17.36 -2.45
C SER A 259 -0.51 -16.24 -2.28
N TYR A 260 0.73 -16.59 -1.97
CA TYR A 260 1.80 -15.61 -1.81
C TYR A 260 2.14 -14.89 -3.12
N LEU A 261 2.14 -15.60 -4.24
CA LEU A 261 2.36 -15.01 -5.56
C LEU A 261 1.17 -14.19 -6.07
N GLY A 262 0.00 -14.29 -5.42
CA GLY A 262 -1.22 -13.61 -5.86
C GLY A 262 -1.88 -14.26 -7.08
N ILE A 263 -1.58 -15.53 -7.35
CA ILE A 263 -2.17 -16.28 -8.46
C ILE A 263 -3.57 -16.73 -8.05
N GLN A 264 -4.59 -16.14 -8.67
CA GLN A 264 -5.99 -16.43 -8.33
C GLN A 264 -6.55 -17.66 -9.06
N GLN A 265 -5.91 -18.10 -10.13
CA GLN A 265 -6.34 -19.26 -10.90
C GLN A 265 -5.96 -20.55 -10.18
N ASP A 266 -6.84 -21.56 -10.26
CA ASP A 266 -6.58 -22.90 -9.73
C ASP A 266 -5.69 -23.68 -10.72
N VAL A 267 -4.41 -23.34 -10.73
CA VAL A 267 -3.38 -23.90 -11.61
C VAL A 267 -2.46 -24.79 -10.80
N ASP A 268 -2.17 -25.99 -11.29
CA ASP A 268 -1.16 -26.86 -10.69
C ASP A 268 0.24 -26.25 -10.91
N LEU A 269 0.92 -25.94 -9.79
CA LEU A 269 2.29 -25.42 -9.81
C LEU A 269 3.30 -26.56 -9.69
N LYS A 270 4.17 -26.69 -10.66
CA LYS A 270 5.38 -27.51 -10.57
C LYS A 270 6.59 -26.61 -10.44
N VAL A 271 7.45 -26.89 -9.49
CA VAL A 271 8.71 -26.18 -9.32
C VAL A 271 9.87 -27.00 -9.86
N ARG A 272 10.75 -26.32 -10.61
CA ARG A 272 11.97 -26.93 -11.14
C ARG A 272 13.18 -26.34 -10.43
N ILE A 273 13.90 -27.20 -9.73
CA ILE A 273 15.16 -26.86 -9.09
C ILE A 273 16.27 -26.88 -10.15
N GLU A 274 17.12 -25.86 -10.15
CA GLU A 274 18.33 -25.83 -10.96
C GLU A 274 19.46 -26.49 -10.17
N ASP A 275 20.23 -27.37 -10.81
CA ASP A 275 21.32 -28.13 -10.15
C ASP A 275 22.57 -27.28 -9.89
N PHE A 276 22.47 -25.96 -10.04
CA PHE A 276 23.59 -25.04 -9.85
C PHE A 276 23.49 -24.33 -8.50
N VAL A 277 24.46 -24.57 -7.64
CA VAL A 277 24.68 -23.81 -6.40
C VAL A 277 25.83 -22.84 -6.63
N PRO A 278 25.58 -21.51 -6.62
CA PRO A 278 26.64 -20.54 -6.80
C PRO A 278 27.62 -20.59 -5.61
N ASP A 279 28.93 -20.60 -5.91
CA ASP A 279 29.96 -20.41 -4.89
C ASP A 279 30.05 -18.93 -4.54
N LEU A 280 29.35 -18.52 -3.49
CA LEU A 280 29.29 -17.14 -3.04
C LEU A 280 30.22 -16.93 -1.84
N GLN A 281 31.32 -16.19 -2.03
CA GLN A 281 32.17 -15.72 -0.94
C GLN A 281 31.74 -14.31 -0.53
N ILE A 282 31.35 -14.17 0.73
CA ILE A 282 30.89 -12.89 1.29
C ILE A 282 32.04 -12.28 2.10
N ASP A 283 32.56 -11.11 1.64
CA ASP A 283 33.45 -10.30 2.46
C ASP A 283 32.63 -9.52 3.50
N LEU A 284 32.93 -9.73 4.77
CA LEU A 284 32.28 -9.09 5.90
C LEU A 284 32.38 -7.56 5.84
N ASN A 285 33.54 -7.02 5.44
CA ASN A 285 33.77 -5.57 5.41
C ASN A 285 32.92 -4.92 4.29
N GLU A 286 32.88 -5.55 3.12
CA GLU A 286 32.04 -5.09 2.02
C GLU A 286 30.56 -5.19 2.38
N ALA A 287 30.13 -6.29 2.98
CA ALA A 287 28.76 -6.48 3.43
C ALA A 287 28.32 -5.40 4.44
N LEU A 288 29.17 -5.05 5.41
CA LEU A 288 28.91 -3.99 6.39
C LEU A 288 28.83 -2.60 5.72
N LEU A 289 29.69 -2.32 4.75
CA LEU A 289 29.66 -1.05 4.00
C LEU A 289 28.36 -0.94 3.18
N LEU A 290 27.98 -1.99 2.47
CA LEU A 290 26.74 -2.04 1.68
C LEU A 290 25.49 -1.95 2.58
N ALA A 291 25.52 -2.63 3.73
CA ALA A 291 24.43 -2.52 4.71
C ALA A 291 24.30 -1.07 5.23
N ALA A 292 25.42 -0.42 5.57
CA ALA A 292 25.41 0.97 6.02
C ALA A 292 24.87 1.94 4.95
N GLN A 293 25.18 1.69 3.68
CA GLN A 293 24.74 2.54 2.58
C GLN A 293 23.25 2.32 2.23
N ASN A 294 22.78 1.08 2.29
CA ASN A 294 21.46 0.70 1.80
C ASN A 294 20.38 0.56 2.88
N SER A 295 20.77 0.43 4.16
CA SER A 295 19.80 0.28 5.26
C SER A 295 18.90 1.51 5.39
N PRO A 296 17.57 1.34 5.44
CA PRO A 296 16.63 2.41 5.75
C PRO A 296 16.75 2.88 7.21
N ASP A 297 17.26 2.04 8.12
CA ASP A 297 17.31 2.34 9.55
C ASP A 297 18.30 3.48 9.87
N ILE A 298 19.36 3.61 9.09
CA ILE A 298 20.31 4.74 9.24
C ILE A 298 19.61 6.06 8.89
N GLU A 299 18.85 6.10 7.81
CA GLU A 299 18.06 7.28 7.43
C GLU A 299 16.94 7.53 8.48
N ASN A 300 16.33 6.46 9.00
CA ASN A 300 15.34 6.57 10.08
C ASN A 300 15.94 7.20 11.35
N MET A 301 17.11 6.76 11.80
CA MET A 301 17.81 7.34 12.95
C MET A 301 18.13 8.82 12.71
N GLN A 302 18.62 9.18 11.53
CA GLN A 302 18.90 10.55 11.16
C GLN A 302 17.63 11.41 11.16
N ARG A 303 16.52 10.90 10.58
CA ARG A 303 15.23 11.58 10.58
C ARG A 303 14.72 11.80 12.00
N ARG A 304 14.72 10.76 12.86
CA ARG A 304 14.28 10.84 14.25
C ARG A 304 15.09 11.86 15.06
N ARG A 305 16.41 11.93 14.83
CA ARG A 305 17.24 12.95 15.45
C ARG A 305 16.81 14.36 15.04
N LEU A 306 16.62 14.60 13.72
CA LEU A 306 16.18 15.90 13.21
C LEU A 306 14.78 16.28 13.71
N GLU A 307 13.86 15.32 13.79
CA GLU A 307 12.52 15.52 14.34
C GLU A 307 12.56 15.87 15.83
N SER A 308 13.43 15.22 16.61
CA SER A 308 13.63 15.54 18.02
C SER A 308 14.25 16.92 18.22
N GLU A 309 15.27 17.30 17.44
CA GLU A 309 15.85 18.64 17.44
C GLU A 309 14.80 19.71 17.09
N SER A 310 13.94 19.41 16.11
CA SER A 310 12.80 20.23 15.67
C SER A 310 11.78 20.42 16.80
N ALA A 311 11.41 19.32 17.48
CA ALA A 311 10.47 19.36 18.60
C ALA A 311 11.02 20.22 19.78
N VAL A 312 12.31 20.11 20.09
CA VAL A 312 12.96 20.98 21.10
C VAL A 312 12.92 22.44 20.68
N ALA A 313 13.20 22.74 19.40
CA ALA A 313 13.14 24.11 18.87
C ALA A 313 11.70 24.67 18.94
N GLN A 314 10.71 23.85 18.63
CA GLN A 314 9.28 24.20 18.73
C GLN A 314 8.86 24.47 20.18
N ALA A 315 9.27 23.60 21.11
CA ALA A 315 8.97 23.79 22.53
C ALA A 315 9.59 25.08 23.09
N ARG A 316 10.84 25.39 22.71
CA ARG A 316 11.51 26.64 23.08
C ARG A 316 10.79 27.88 22.52
N ALA A 317 10.40 27.86 21.26
CA ALA A 317 9.65 28.95 20.66
C ALA A 317 8.27 29.13 21.30
N ASN A 318 7.61 28.06 21.70
CA ASN A 318 6.29 28.12 22.38
C ASN A 318 6.36 28.63 23.82
N ALA A 319 7.50 28.41 24.49
CA ALA A 319 7.73 28.88 25.86
C ALA A 319 8.22 30.35 25.92
N GLY A 320 8.64 30.94 24.79
CA GLY A 320 9.18 32.28 24.69
C GLY A 320 8.15 33.36 24.38
N LEU A 321 8.65 34.55 24.11
CA LEU A 321 7.86 35.71 23.67
C LEU A 321 7.25 35.42 22.30
N LYS A 322 5.98 35.74 22.12
CA LYS A 322 5.27 35.66 20.84
C LYS A 322 5.01 37.05 20.32
N ALA A 323 5.48 37.32 19.12
CA ALA A 323 5.22 38.59 18.43
C ALA A 323 5.11 38.31 16.93
N ASP A 324 4.06 38.80 16.32
CA ASP A 324 3.82 38.67 14.89
C ASP A 324 3.78 40.04 14.23
N ILE A 325 4.44 40.17 13.09
CA ILE A 325 4.35 41.35 12.24
C ILE A 325 3.35 41.01 11.11
N TYR A 326 2.39 41.89 10.93
CA TYR A 326 1.45 41.88 9.82
C TYR A 326 1.56 43.21 9.08
N LEU A 327 2.05 43.17 7.87
CA LEU A 327 2.13 44.31 6.98
C LEU A 327 1.09 44.14 5.87
N ARG A 328 0.29 45.18 5.62
CA ARG A 328 -0.66 45.21 4.53
C ARG A 328 -0.68 46.59 3.91
N PHE A 329 -0.70 46.63 2.59
CA PHE A 329 -0.82 47.78 1.77
C PHE A 329 -1.81 47.51 0.63
N GLY A 330 -2.79 48.43 0.44
CA GLY A 330 -3.82 48.33 -0.61
C GLY A 330 -4.83 49.46 -0.53
#